data_f48e71fac7eae9e4b91582cfaf288b3b
#
_entry.id   f48e71fac7eae9e4b91582cfaf288b3b
#
_cell.length_a   1.000
_cell.length_b   1.000
_cell.length_c   1.000
_cell.angle_alpha   90.00
_cell.angle_beta   90.00
_cell.angle_gamma   90.00
#
_symmetry.space_group_name_H-M   'P 1'
#
loop_
_entity.id
_entity.type
_entity.pdbx_description
1 polymer ?
#
loop_
_entity_poly.entity_id
_entity_poly.type
_entity_poly.pdbx_seq_one_letter_code
_entity_poly.pdbx_strand_id
1 'polypeptide(L)'
;MAKPTPEQLYLRHRAVLKLAVQIGVAEFLHRHKALAQPVADIAAALRDELAGQTSDLDFLRAAVQQKMSALHLVPTEQLLVLNLMDVLLQTMRTYFVDHDILPSQVLLRISEVVGWITEAAQMQVAT
;
A
#
# COMPACT_ATOMS: atom_id res chain seq x y z
N MET A 1 1.25 18.63 -29.39
CA MET A 1 0.52 18.17 -28.20
C MET A 1 1.41 18.31 -26.99
N ALA A 2 0.89 18.89 -25.92
CA ALA A 2 1.61 18.97 -24.66
C ALA A 2 1.72 17.57 -24.04
N LYS A 3 2.90 17.24 -23.49
CA LYS A 3 3.06 15.99 -22.72
C LYS A 3 2.19 16.07 -21.47
N PRO A 4 1.52 14.96 -21.06
CA PRO A 4 0.78 14.95 -19.82
C PRO A 4 1.72 15.17 -18.64
N THR A 5 1.24 15.88 -17.63
CA THR A 5 1.99 16.07 -16.38
C THR A 5 2.05 14.74 -15.61
N PRO A 6 3.03 14.57 -14.69
CA PRO A 6 3.06 13.37 -13.85
C PRO A 6 1.74 13.12 -13.09
N GLU A 7 1.09 14.19 -12.64
CA GLU A 7 -0.21 14.09 -12.00
C GLU A 7 -1.31 13.58 -12.94
N GLN A 8 -1.32 14.07 -14.18
CA GLN A 8 -2.27 13.61 -15.20
C GLN A 8 -2.06 12.13 -15.55
N LEU A 9 -0.79 11.70 -15.63
CA LEU A 9 -0.45 10.30 -15.86
C LEU A 9 -0.94 9.43 -14.70
N TYR A 10 -0.73 9.85 -13.47
CA TYR A 10 -1.23 9.14 -12.29
C TYR A 10 -2.75 8.99 -12.34
N LEU A 11 -3.47 10.09 -12.58
CA LEU A 11 -4.94 10.07 -12.64
C LEU A 11 -5.46 9.16 -13.75
N ARG A 12 -4.76 9.13 -14.88
CA ARG A 12 -5.12 8.25 -16.01
C ARG A 12 -5.01 6.77 -15.66
N HIS A 13 -3.97 6.39 -14.91
CA HIS A 13 -3.68 5.00 -14.56
C HIS A 13 -4.20 4.59 -13.18
N ARG A 14 -4.78 5.51 -12.45
CA ARG A 14 -5.21 5.31 -11.07
C ARG A 14 -6.16 4.12 -10.90
N ALA A 15 -7.15 3.99 -11.76
CA ALA A 15 -8.14 2.91 -11.67
C ALA A 15 -7.49 1.53 -11.85
N VAL A 16 -6.57 1.42 -12.82
CA VAL A 16 -5.85 0.17 -13.07
C VAL A 16 -4.92 -0.14 -11.91
N LEU A 17 -4.20 0.86 -11.40
CA LEU A 17 -3.30 0.69 -10.27
C LEU A 17 -4.06 0.27 -9.01
N LYS A 18 -5.20 0.91 -8.74
CA LYS A 18 -6.07 0.54 -7.62
C LYS A 18 -6.49 -0.93 -7.72
N LEU A 19 -6.94 -1.35 -8.89
CA LEU A 19 -7.37 -2.73 -9.12
C LEU A 19 -6.22 -3.70 -8.89
N ALA A 20 -5.03 -3.42 -9.42
CA ALA A 20 -3.86 -4.27 -9.25
C ALA A 20 -3.46 -4.41 -7.77
N VAL A 21 -3.44 -3.31 -7.03
CA VAL A 21 -3.11 -3.31 -5.59
C VAL A 21 -4.16 -4.12 -4.82
N GLN A 22 -5.44 -3.89 -5.07
CA GLN A 22 -6.51 -4.58 -4.35
C GLN A 22 -6.56 -6.06 -4.65
N ILE A 23 -6.33 -6.47 -5.89
CA ILE A 23 -6.26 -7.90 -6.25
C ILE A 23 -5.07 -8.55 -5.54
N GLY A 24 -3.90 -7.91 -5.55
CA GLY A 24 -2.71 -8.43 -4.88
C GLY A 24 -2.92 -8.63 -3.38
N VAL A 25 -3.53 -7.66 -2.71
CA VAL A 25 -3.85 -7.75 -1.29
C VAL A 25 -4.88 -8.86 -1.04
N ALA A 26 -5.92 -8.92 -1.85
CA ALA A 26 -6.98 -9.92 -1.70
C ALA A 26 -6.44 -11.34 -1.86
N GLU A 27 -5.60 -11.59 -2.86
CA GLU A 27 -4.99 -12.90 -3.07
C GLU A 27 -4.08 -13.30 -1.91
N PHE A 28 -3.25 -12.36 -1.44
CA PHE A 28 -2.36 -12.61 -0.32
C PHE A 28 -3.17 -12.98 0.94
N LEU A 29 -4.18 -12.17 1.27
CA LEU A 29 -4.99 -12.39 2.46
C LEU A 29 -5.91 -13.59 2.35
N HIS A 30 -6.30 -13.99 1.14
CA HIS A 30 -7.03 -15.24 0.93
C HIS A 30 -6.18 -16.45 1.33
N ARG A 31 -4.87 -16.39 1.08
CA ARG A 31 -3.92 -17.44 1.48
C ARG A 31 -3.53 -17.35 2.96
N HIS A 32 -3.62 -16.17 3.54
CA HIS A 32 -3.20 -15.89 4.92
C HIS A 32 -4.32 -15.17 5.68
N LYS A 33 -5.46 -15.84 5.84
CA LYS A 33 -6.68 -15.22 6.41
C LYS A 33 -6.49 -14.66 7.81
N ALA A 34 -5.61 -15.27 8.60
CA ALA A 34 -5.31 -14.78 9.95
C ALA A 34 -4.68 -13.37 9.95
N LEU A 35 -4.10 -12.95 8.82
CA LEU A 35 -3.48 -11.63 8.68
C LEU A 35 -4.45 -10.57 8.17
N ALA A 36 -5.68 -10.91 7.79
CA ALA A 36 -6.63 -9.95 7.23
C ALA A 36 -6.92 -8.80 8.21
N GLN A 37 -7.24 -9.12 9.46
CA GLN A 37 -7.51 -8.09 10.47
C GLN A 37 -6.26 -7.27 10.81
N PRO A 38 -5.09 -7.88 11.11
CA PRO A 38 -3.86 -7.11 11.35
C PRO A 38 -3.50 -6.18 10.19
N VAL A 39 -3.58 -6.65 8.95
CA VAL A 39 -3.27 -5.81 7.77
C VAL A 39 -4.27 -4.66 7.66
N ALA A 40 -5.56 -4.92 7.87
CA ALA A 40 -6.58 -3.86 7.86
C ALA A 40 -6.29 -2.80 8.93
N ASP A 41 -5.94 -3.22 10.15
CA ASP A 41 -5.65 -2.32 11.25
C ASP A 41 -4.40 -1.48 10.99
N ILE A 42 -3.32 -2.10 10.51
CA ILE A 42 -2.07 -1.42 10.17
C ILE A 42 -2.32 -0.40 9.06
N ALA A 43 -3.00 -0.80 8.00
CA ALA A 43 -3.26 0.06 6.86
C ALA A 43 -4.14 1.24 7.24
N ALA A 44 -5.19 1.03 8.02
CA ALA A 44 -6.07 2.11 8.48
C ALA A 44 -5.31 3.13 9.35
N ALA A 45 -4.47 2.66 10.26
CA ALA A 45 -3.65 3.54 11.10
C ALA A 45 -2.65 4.35 10.27
N LEU A 46 -2.01 3.72 9.29
CA LEU A 46 -1.07 4.40 8.39
C LEU A 46 -1.77 5.42 7.51
N ARG A 47 -2.95 5.10 6.99
CA ARG A 47 -3.73 6.05 6.18
C ARG A 47 -3.97 7.34 6.95
N ASP A 48 -4.35 7.24 8.22
CA ASP A 48 -4.64 8.39 9.06
C ASP A 48 -3.36 9.19 9.37
N GLU A 49 -2.24 8.51 9.66
CA GLU A 49 -0.96 9.16 9.94
C GLU A 49 -0.36 9.84 8.70
N LEU A 50 -0.56 9.26 7.52
CA LEU A 50 0.03 9.76 6.27
C LEU A 50 -0.83 10.82 5.59
N ALA A 51 -2.04 11.06 6.08
CA ALA A 51 -2.94 12.03 5.47
C ALA A 51 -2.29 13.43 5.48
N GLY A 52 -2.07 13.98 4.28
CA GLY A 52 -1.50 15.31 4.12
C GLY A 52 0.00 15.42 4.36
N GLN A 53 0.70 14.31 4.56
CA GLN A 53 2.15 14.31 4.79
C GLN A 53 2.90 13.66 3.63
N THR A 54 4.07 14.23 3.29
CA THR A 54 5.05 13.57 2.45
C THR A 54 5.97 12.75 3.33
N SER A 55 6.18 11.48 2.97
CA SER A 55 7.10 10.60 3.69
C SER A 55 7.95 9.83 2.70
N ASP A 56 9.13 9.38 3.12
CA ASP A 56 9.95 8.49 2.33
C ASP A 56 9.59 7.03 2.62
N LEU A 57 10.17 6.11 1.84
CA LEU A 57 9.89 4.68 2.00
C LEU A 57 10.43 4.13 3.32
N ASP A 58 11.55 4.66 3.81
CA ASP A 58 12.13 4.23 5.09
C ASP A 58 11.22 4.61 6.26
N PHE A 59 10.64 5.80 6.21
CA PHE A 59 9.65 6.24 7.20
C PHE A 59 8.42 5.32 7.19
N LEU A 60 7.92 5.00 5.99
CA LEU A 60 6.77 4.11 5.84
C LEU A 60 7.06 2.72 6.42
N ARG A 61 8.23 2.16 6.09
CA ARG A 61 8.64 0.85 6.60
C ARG A 61 8.73 0.85 8.13
N ALA A 62 9.35 1.88 8.71
CA ALA A 62 9.47 2.04 10.16
C ALA A 62 8.08 2.15 10.82
N ALA A 63 7.16 2.89 10.22
CA ALA A 63 5.80 3.02 10.72
C ALA A 63 5.05 1.68 10.70
N VAL A 64 5.20 0.89 9.64
CA VAL A 64 4.62 -0.46 9.56
C VAL A 64 5.18 -1.34 10.67
N GLN A 65 6.49 -1.34 10.88
CA GLN A 65 7.13 -2.14 11.92
C GLN A 65 6.61 -1.75 13.31
N GLN A 66 6.45 -0.47 13.58
CA GLN A 66 5.91 0.03 14.84
C GLN A 66 4.48 -0.47 15.08
N LYS A 67 3.63 -0.42 14.06
CA LYS A 67 2.24 -0.90 14.18
C LYS A 67 2.19 -2.42 14.40
N MET A 68 3.05 -3.17 13.72
CA MET A 68 3.15 -4.62 13.92
C MET A 68 3.53 -4.98 15.35
N SER A 69 4.47 -4.24 15.95
CA SER A 69 4.88 -4.45 17.34
C SER A 69 3.71 -4.22 18.29
N ALA A 70 2.89 -3.20 18.04
CA ALA A 70 1.71 -2.92 18.86
C ALA A 70 0.65 -4.03 18.78
N LEU A 71 0.59 -4.77 17.68
CA LEU A 71 -0.36 -5.87 17.49
C LEU A 71 0.16 -7.22 17.98
N HIS A 72 1.40 -7.27 18.47
CA HIS A 72 2.02 -8.49 19.00
C HIS A 72 2.03 -9.66 18.01
N LEU A 73 2.28 -9.37 16.73
CA LEU A 73 2.39 -10.40 15.71
C LEU A 73 3.63 -11.27 15.96
N VAL A 74 3.50 -12.58 15.71
CA VAL A 74 4.64 -13.50 15.79
C VAL A 74 5.62 -13.20 14.64
N PRO A 75 6.94 -13.56 14.78
CA PRO A 75 7.94 -13.19 13.77
C PRO A 75 7.61 -13.61 12.35
N THR A 76 7.02 -14.78 12.15
CA THR A 76 6.62 -15.25 10.81
C THR A 76 5.55 -14.33 10.21
N GLU A 77 4.58 -13.92 11.00
CA GLU A 77 3.53 -13.00 10.56
C GLU A 77 4.10 -11.62 10.21
N GLN A 78 5.04 -11.13 11.02
CA GLN A 78 5.72 -9.86 10.73
C GLN A 78 6.47 -9.92 9.40
N LEU A 79 7.20 -11.00 9.14
CA LEU A 79 7.89 -11.19 7.87
C LEU A 79 6.94 -11.23 6.68
N LEU A 80 5.79 -11.89 6.82
CA LEU A 80 4.77 -11.95 5.76
C LEU A 80 4.19 -10.57 5.46
N VAL A 81 3.89 -9.77 6.49
CA VAL A 81 3.38 -8.41 6.29
C VAL A 81 4.41 -7.52 5.62
N LEU A 82 5.68 -7.58 6.06
CA LEU A 82 6.76 -6.82 5.43
C LEU A 82 6.97 -7.24 3.98
N ASN A 83 6.89 -8.54 3.69
CA ASN A 83 7.02 -9.04 2.34
C ASN A 83 5.88 -8.53 1.44
N LEU A 84 4.65 -8.54 1.93
CA LEU A 84 3.52 -7.97 1.20
C LEU A 84 3.75 -6.49 0.88
N MET A 85 4.19 -5.72 1.88
CA MET A 85 4.50 -4.30 1.71
C MET A 85 5.58 -4.10 0.64
N ASP A 86 6.68 -4.85 0.72
CA ASP A 86 7.80 -4.73 -0.22
C ASP A 86 7.36 -5.08 -1.66
N VAL A 87 6.56 -6.13 -1.83
CA VAL A 87 6.03 -6.53 -3.13
C VAL A 87 5.13 -5.44 -3.72
N LEU A 88 4.22 -4.88 -2.92
CA LEU A 88 3.33 -3.82 -3.37
C LEU A 88 4.11 -2.56 -3.75
N LEU A 89 5.08 -2.15 -2.93
CA LEU A 89 5.90 -0.97 -3.21
C LEU A 89 6.76 -1.18 -4.47
N GLN A 90 7.31 -2.37 -4.66
CA GLN A 90 8.10 -2.68 -5.84
C GLN A 90 7.24 -2.69 -7.10
N THR A 91 6.05 -3.26 -7.04
CA THR A 91 5.11 -3.28 -8.15
C THR A 91 4.73 -1.85 -8.56
N MET A 92 4.43 -1.00 -7.58
CA MET A 92 4.10 0.40 -7.83
C MET A 92 5.28 1.16 -8.42
N ARG A 93 6.48 0.96 -7.87
CA ARG A 93 7.69 1.62 -8.37
C ARG A 93 7.96 1.25 -9.82
N THR A 94 7.90 -0.04 -10.16
CA THR A 94 8.09 -0.52 -11.52
C THR A 94 7.05 0.08 -12.46
N TYR A 95 5.80 0.08 -12.07
CA TYR A 95 4.71 0.65 -12.86
C TYR A 95 4.94 2.14 -13.15
N PHE A 96 5.33 2.89 -12.12
CA PHE A 96 5.55 4.33 -12.26
C PHE A 96 6.75 4.65 -13.16
N VAL A 97 7.84 3.89 -13.02
CA VAL A 97 9.02 4.05 -13.90
C VAL A 97 8.64 3.76 -15.35
N ASP A 98 7.92 2.68 -15.60
CA ASP A 98 7.52 2.29 -16.95
C ASP A 98 6.58 3.30 -17.61
N HIS A 99 5.86 4.10 -16.83
CA HIS A 99 4.92 5.11 -17.33
C HIS A 99 5.42 6.55 -17.11
N ASP A 100 6.71 6.72 -16.84
CA ASP A 100 7.36 8.04 -16.64
C ASP A 100 6.75 8.86 -15.50
N ILE A 101 6.21 8.19 -14.49
CA ILE A 101 5.68 8.85 -13.29
C ILE A 101 6.80 8.96 -12.25
N LEU A 102 7.03 10.17 -11.75
CA LEU A 102 8.11 10.40 -10.79
C LEU A 102 7.80 9.78 -9.42
N PRO A 103 8.78 9.10 -8.78
CA PRO A 103 8.58 8.51 -7.45
C PRO A 103 8.07 9.50 -6.39
N SER A 104 8.48 10.77 -6.46
CA SER A 104 8.00 11.82 -5.55
C SER A 104 6.50 12.05 -5.65
N GLN A 105 5.91 11.87 -6.83
CA GLN A 105 4.46 11.98 -7.03
C GLN A 105 3.71 10.82 -6.38
N VAL A 106 4.32 9.63 -6.36
CA VAL A 106 3.77 8.46 -5.67
C VAL A 106 3.68 8.72 -4.17
N LEU A 107 4.75 9.26 -3.59
CA LEU A 107 4.78 9.54 -2.16
C LEU A 107 3.72 10.54 -1.72
N LEU A 108 3.36 11.50 -2.60
CA LEU A 108 2.26 12.43 -2.35
C LEU A 108 0.89 11.73 -2.32
N ARG A 109 0.79 10.56 -2.95
CA ARG A 109 -0.45 9.80 -3.07
C ARG A 109 -0.44 8.52 -2.23
N ILE A 110 0.57 8.34 -1.39
CA ILE A 110 0.73 7.09 -0.62
C ILE A 110 -0.46 6.83 0.33
N SER A 111 -1.04 7.88 0.92
CA SER A 111 -2.20 7.70 1.79
C SER A 111 -3.41 7.16 1.03
N GLU A 112 -3.58 7.54 -0.23
CA GLU A 112 -4.63 7.01 -1.08
C GLU A 112 -4.41 5.53 -1.37
N VAL A 113 -3.16 5.14 -1.70
CA VAL A 113 -2.80 3.74 -1.93
C VAL A 113 -3.02 2.90 -0.68
N VAL A 114 -2.61 3.40 0.47
CA VAL A 114 -2.84 2.74 1.76
C VAL A 114 -4.35 2.59 2.03
N GLY A 115 -5.16 3.58 1.64
CA GLY A 115 -6.62 3.50 1.68
C GLY A 115 -7.16 2.34 0.85
N TRP A 116 -6.63 2.10 -0.34
CA TRP A 116 -7.01 0.96 -1.17
C TRP A 116 -6.67 -0.37 -0.50
N ILE A 117 -5.51 -0.45 0.14
CA ILE A 117 -5.09 -1.64 0.89
C ILE A 117 -6.05 -1.88 2.07
N THR A 118 -6.40 -0.83 2.80
CA THR A 118 -7.35 -0.89 3.91
C THR A 118 -8.69 -1.46 3.45
N GLU A 119 -9.21 -0.93 2.36
CA GLU A 119 -10.49 -1.33 1.79
C GLU A 119 -10.48 -2.82 1.39
N ALA A 120 -9.44 -3.26 0.68
CA ALA A 120 -9.31 -4.65 0.27
C ALA A 120 -9.17 -5.60 1.47
N ALA A 121 -8.39 -5.21 2.48
CA ALA A 121 -8.19 -6.00 3.69
C ALA A 121 -9.49 -6.11 4.49
N GLN A 122 -10.26 -5.03 4.62
CA GLN A 122 -11.54 -5.05 5.31
C GLN A 122 -12.55 -5.97 4.62
N MET A 123 -12.53 -6.03 3.29
CA MET A 123 -13.37 -6.96 2.55
C MET A 123 -13.01 -8.42 2.87
N GLN A 124 -11.74 -8.74 3.04
CA GLN A 124 -11.30 -10.08 3.41
C GLN A 124 -11.67 -10.43 4.86
N VAL A 125 -11.66 -9.47 5.77
CA VAL A 125 -12.13 -9.66 7.15
C VAL A 125 -13.61 -10.03 7.16
N ALA A 126 -14.41 -9.40 6.28
CA ALA A 126 -15.86 -9.62 6.21
C ALA A 126 -16.24 -10.96 5.59
N THR A 127 -15.34 -11.62 4.90
CA THR A 127 -15.58 -12.94 4.30
C THR A 127 -15.05 -14.05 5.20
#